data_dfe0c4d706e2ba0cd4b9516d69ae36a3
#
_entry.id   dfe0c4d706e2ba0cd4b9516d69ae36a3
#
_cell.length_a   1.000
_cell.length_b   1.000
_cell.length_c   1.000
_cell.angle_alpha   90.00
_cell.angle_beta   90.00
_cell.angle_gamma   90.00
#
_symmetry.space_group_name_H-M   'P 1'
#
loop_
_entity.id
_entity.type
_entity.pdbx_description
1 polymer ?
#
loop_
_entity_poly.entity_id
_entity_poly.type
_entity_poly.pdbx_seq_one_letter_code
_entity_poly.pdbx_strand_id
1 'polypeptide(L)'
;MAAMVEEQPVTLADSSACVDELIRRVGKRITLGLPLGLGKPIRFANALYQRAKDDPSIELHIVTALSLTAPGGSSSLEKRFMGPFAERLYGRIPELDYARDVIGQRLPENVRVSEFFFKAGSFLNNKDQQRNYVCTNYTHAVRDLMALGVNVVGQMVAPATEPDQEGYVSLSCNPDLSLDLLPLLRAREAAGTPVALVAETNSHLPFLGNDAAVETGQFDIVLEHAASDYPLFSA
;
A
#
# COMPACT_ATOMS: atom_id res chain seq x y z
N MET A 1 28.07 19.97 -5.18
CA MET A 1 26.80 19.57 -4.58
C MET A 1 25.75 20.47 -5.17
N ALA A 2 25.03 20.03 -6.19
CA ALA A 2 23.83 20.73 -6.66
C ALA A 2 22.75 20.51 -5.60
N ALA A 3 22.20 21.58 -5.04
CA ALA A 3 21.03 21.51 -4.21
C ALA A 3 19.93 20.85 -5.05
N MET A 4 19.47 19.66 -4.64
CA MET A 4 18.24 19.10 -5.18
C MET A 4 17.15 20.11 -4.83
N VAL A 5 16.51 20.69 -5.83
CA VAL A 5 15.29 21.44 -5.63
C VAL A 5 14.29 20.39 -5.13
N GLU A 6 13.90 20.45 -3.86
CA GLU A 6 12.82 19.65 -3.31
C GLU A 6 11.55 20.05 -4.07
N GLU A 7 11.18 19.25 -5.03
CA GLU A 7 9.93 19.43 -5.75
C GLU A 7 8.81 19.11 -4.74
N GLN A 8 7.94 20.07 -4.48
CA GLN A 8 6.80 19.86 -3.58
C GLN A 8 5.93 18.72 -4.14
N PRO A 9 5.40 17.84 -3.28
CA PRO A 9 4.56 16.74 -3.73
C PRO A 9 3.31 17.24 -4.44
N VAL A 10 2.87 16.51 -5.45
CA VAL A 10 1.58 16.77 -6.10
C VAL A 10 0.48 16.27 -5.18
N THR A 11 -0.31 17.18 -4.61
CA THR A 11 -1.46 16.83 -3.76
C THR A 11 -2.71 16.70 -4.62
N LEU A 12 -3.38 15.56 -4.51
CA LEU A 12 -4.56 15.20 -5.28
C LEU A 12 -5.67 14.68 -4.36
N ALA A 13 -6.92 15.00 -4.66
CA ALA A 13 -8.08 14.53 -3.91
C ALA A 13 -8.75 13.29 -4.55
N ASP A 14 -8.44 13.03 -5.81
CA ASP A 14 -9.05 11.95 -6.59
C ASP A 14 -8.05 10.81 -6.84
N SER A 15 -8.47 9.58 -6.52
CA SER A 15 -7.60 8.40 -6.64
C SER A 15 -7.28 8.05 -8.09
N SER A 16 -8.18 8.35 -9.05
CA SER A 16 -7.91 8.10 -10.47
C SER A 16 -6.88 9.08 -11.01
N ALA A 17 -6.98 10.36 -10.63
CA ALA A 17 -5.97 11.37 -10.96
C ALA A 17 -4.60 11.04 -10.35
N CYS A 18 -4.59 10.48 -9.13
CA CYS A 18 -3.36 9.98 -8.50
C CYS A 18 -2.70 8.86 -9.33
N VAL A 19 -3.50 7.92 -9.84
CA VAL A 19 -3.00 6.83 -10.70
C VAL A 19 -2.54 7.38 -12.06
N ASP A 20 -3.22 8.36 -12.63
CA ASP A 20 -2.78 9.00 -13.88
C ASP A 20 -1.41 9.67 -13.72
N GLU A 21 -1.22 10.43 -12.63
CA GLU A 21 0.06 11.06 -12.31
C GLU A 21 1.15 10.02 -12.05
N LEU A 22 0.84 8.93 -11.34
CA LEU A 22 1.77 7.83 -11.14
C LEU A 22 2.25 7.25 -12.47
N ILE A 23 1.31 6.88 -13.37
CA ILE A 23 1.65 6.29 -14.67
C ILE A 23 2.45 7.27 -15.51
N ARG A 24 2.16 8.57 -15.45
CA ARG A 24 2.94 9.61 -16.12
C ARG A 24 4.40 9.62 -15.67
N ARG A 25 4.68 9.38 -14.39
CA ARG A 25 6.03 9.36 -13.79
C ARG A 25 6.79 8.06 -14.09
N VAL A 26 6.17 6.92 -13.84
CA VAL A 26 6.88 5.62 -13.87
C VAL A 26 6.56 4.76 -15.08
N GLY A 27 5.59 5.15 -15.91
CA GLY A 27 5.13 4.35 -17.03
C GLY A 27 4.23 3.19 -16.59
N LYS A 28 4.06 2.21 -17.48
CA LYS A 28 3.10 1.11 -17.31
C LYS A 28 3.67 -0.16 -16.69
N ARG A 29 4.95 -0.20 -16.38
CA ARG A 29 5.57 -1.32 -15.66
C ARG A 29 5.77 -0.94 -14.20
N ILE A 30 4.88 -1.42 -13.35
CA ILE A 30 4.75 -1.01 -11.95
C ILE A 30 4.98 -2.20 -11.03
N THR A 31 6.00 -2.11 -10.18
CA THR A 31 6.18 -3.02 -9.05
C THR A 31 5.90 -2.23 -7.77
N LEU A 32 4.69 -2.41 -7.26
CA LEU A 32 4.16 -1.67 -6.11
C LEU A 32 4.50 -2.37 -4.80
N GLY A 33 5.30 -1.73 -3.96
CA GLY A 33 5.50 -2.10 -2.57
C GLY A 33 4.40 -1.51 -1.68
N LEU A 34 3.75 -2.35 -0.87
CA LEU A 34 2.75 -1.94 0.11
C LEU A 34 3.15 -2.41 1.51
N PRO A 35 2.90 -1.60 2.57
CA PRO A 35 3.19 -1.99 3.95
C PRO A 35 2.40 -3.22 4.39
N LEU A 36 2.84 -3.81 5.50
CA LEU A 36 2.13 -4.89 6.17
C LEU A 36 0.85 -4.37 6.85
N GLY A 37 -0.25 -5.09 6.73
CA GLY A 37 -1.45 -4.84 7.51
C GLY A 37 -2.11 -3.49 7.24
N LEU A 38 -2.24 -2.65 8.28
CA LEU A 38 -3.06 -1.44 8.29
C LEU A 38 -2.48 -0.24 7.52
N GLY A 39 -1.18 -0.20 7.31
CA GLY A 39 -0.54 0.92 6.59
C GLY A 39 -0.76 0.94 5.08
N LYS A 40 -1.58 0.04 4.54
CA LYS A 40 -1.88 0.00 3.11
C LYS A 40 -2.78 1.15 2.70
N PRO A 41 -2.40 1.95 1.69
CA PRO A 41 -3.23 2.99 1.12
C PRO A 41 -4.32 2.35 0.24
N ILE A 42 -5.47 2.02 0.85
CA ILE A 42 -6.48 1.15 0.22
C ILE A 42 -7.12 1.81 -1.00
N ARG A 43 -7.41 3.11 -0.95
CA ARG A 43 -8.04 3.83 -2.07
C ARG A 43 -7.10 3.90 -3.28
N PHE A 44 -5.84 4.26 -3.04
CA PHE A 44 -4.81 4.27 -4.07
C PHE A 44 -4.59 2.88 -4.65
N ALA A 45 -4.41 1.86 -3.80
CA ALA A 45 -4.17 0.49 -4.22
C ALA A 45 -5.33 -0.07 -5.05
N ASN A 46 -6.57 0.19 -4.65
CA ASN A 46 -7.76 -0.24 -5.40
C ASN A 46 -7.89 0.50 -6.74
N ALA A 47 -7.64 1.82 -6.77
CA ALA A 47 -7.68 2.59 -8.01
C ALA A 47 -6.63 2.12 -9.03
N LEU A 48 -5.40 1.86 -8.56
CA LEU A 48 -4.34 1.32 -9.42
C LEU A 48 -4.66 -0.10 -9.90
N TYR A 49 -5.15 -0.96 -9.02
CA TYR A 49 -5.58 -2.31 -9.38
C TYR A 49 -6.71 -2.31 -10.40
N GLN A 50 -7.74 -1.47 -10.21
CA GLN A 50 -8.83 -1.33 -11.17
C GLN A 50 -8.32 -0.80 -12.52
N ARG A 51 -7.44 0.20 -12.52
CA ARG A 51 -6.82 0.71 -13.75
C ARG A 51 -6.07 -0.40 -14.51
N ALA A 52 -5.33 -1.26 -13.81
CA ALA A 52 -4.63 -2.38 -14.44
C ALA A 52 -5.59 -3.44 -14.98
N LYS A 53 -6.78 -3.62 -14.36
CA LYS A 53 -7.84 -4.49 -14.92
C LYS A 53 -8.44 -3.92 -16.20
N ASP A 54 -8.61 -2.62 -16.28
CA ASP A 54 -9.23 -1.94 -17.41
C ASP A 54 -8.24 -1.71 -18.56
N ASP A 55 -6.93 -1.63 -18.29
CA ASP A 55 -5.86 -1.49 -19.27
C ASP A 55 -4.82 -2.62 -19.15
N PRO A 56 -4.97 -3.72 -19.91
CA PRO A 56 -4.03 -4.85 -19.85
C PRO A 56 -2.61 -4.54 -20.29
N SER A 57 -2.33 -3.36 -20.84
CA SER A 57 -0.96 -2.93 -21.15
C SER A 57 -0.18 -2.46 -19.91
N ILE A 58 -0.83 -2.32 -18.75
CA ILE A 58 -0.19 -2.06 -17.46
C ILE A 58 0.25 -3.39 -16.87
N GLU A 59 1.54 -3.58 -16.69
CA GLU A 59 2.10 -4.70 -15.95
C GLU A 59 2.19 -4.32 -14.47
N LEU A 60 1.30 -4.86 -13.62
CA LEU A 60 1.26 -4.56 -12.20
C LEU A 60 1.72 -5.76 -11.35
N HIS A 61 2.81 -5.59 -10.60
CA HIS A 61 3.24 -6.53 -9.58
C HIS A 61 3.10 -5.90 -8.19
N ILE A 62 2.16 -6.38 -7.38
CA ILE A 62 2.00 -5.95 -5.97
C ILE A 62 2.86 -6.84 -5.09
N VAL A 63 3.76 -6.24 -4.32
CA VAL A 63 4.62 -6.92 -3.35
C VAL A 63 4.28 -6.40 -1.95
N THR A 64 3.83 -7.29 -1.07
CA THR A 64 3.30 -6.90 0.24
C THR A 64 3.40 -8.03 1.27
N ALA A 65 2.78 -7.82 2.41
CA ALA A 65 2.55 -8.82 3.42
C ALA A 65 1.20 -8.59 4.11
N LEU A 66 0.56 -9.66 4.53
CA LEU A 66 -0.69 -9.67 5.30
C LEU A 66 -1.74 -8.71 4.72
N SER A 67 -2.30 -9.06 3.59
CA SER A 67 -3.47 -8.38 3.04
C SER A 67 -4.69 -8.74 3.89
N LEU A 68 -5.14 -7.79 4.73
CA LEU A 68 -6.26 -8.00 5.63
C LEU A 68 -7.57 -8.05 4.85
N THR A 69 -8.37 -9.08 5.15
CA THR A 69 -9.73 -9.24 4.62
C THR A 69 -10.68 -9.50 5.77
N ALA A 70 -11.93 -9.07 5.63
CA ALA A 70 -12.94 -9.32 6.64
C ALA A 70 -13.09 -10.85 6.87
N PRO A 71 -13.08 -11.32 8.12
CA PRO A 71 -13.25 -12.72 8.40
C PRO A 71 -14.65 -13.20 8.00
N GLY A 72 -14.72 -14.28 7.26
CA GLY A 72 -15.97 -14.94 6.85
C GLY A 72 -16.13 -16.31 7.49
N GLY A 73 -17.34 -16.86 7.39
CA GLY A 73 -17.62 -18.24 7.77
C GLY A 73 -17.86 -19.13 6.55
N SER A 74 -17.46 -20.39 6.62
CA SER A 74 -17.73 -21.41 5.59
C SER A 74 -19.13 -22.02 5.77
N SER A 75 -19.58 -22.21 7.00
CA SER A 75 -20.90 -22.77 7.36
C SER A 75 -21.90 -21.66 7.73
N SER A 76 -23.19 -22.01 7.74
CA SER A 76 -24.26 -21.09 8.18
C SER A 76 -24.09 -20.65 9.64
N LEU A 77 -23.60 -21.55 10.50
CA LEU A 77 -23.33 -21.26 11.91
C LEU A 77 -22.16 -20.28 12.07
N GLU A 78 -21.06 -20.53 11.35
CA GLU A 78 -19.90 -19.62 11.35
C GLU A 78 -20.29 -18.23 10.81
N LYS A 79 -21.04 -18.15 9.72
CA LYS A 79 -21.52 -16.87 9.18
C LYS A 79 -22.36 -16.09 10.18
N ARG A 80 -23.25 -16.77 10.91
CA ARG A 80 -24.07 -16.15 11.97
C ARG A 80 -23.25 -15.63 13.14
N PHE A 81 -22.19 -16.35 13.50
CA PHE A 81 -21.27 -15.94 14.58
C PHE A 81 -20.31 -14.83 14.11
N MET A 82 -19.66 -15.02 12.97
CA MET A 82 -18.63 -14.10 12.47
C MET A 82 -19.21 -12.82 11.86
N GLY A 83 -20.45 -12.86 11.33
CA GLY A 83 -21.06 -11.73 10.66
C GLY A 83 -21.09 -10.46 11.50
N PRO A 84 -21.71 -10.47 12.71
CA PRO A 84 -21.75 -9.27 13.56
C PRO A 84 -20.36 -8.78 14.00
N PHE A 85 -19.40 -9.70 14.20
CA PHE A 85 -18.02 -9.38 14.54
C PHE A 85 -17.31 -8.70 13.34
N ALA A 86 -17.44 -9.28 12.15
CA ALA A 86 -16.86 -8.73 10.94
C ALA A 86 -17.45 -7.34 10.62
N GLU A 87 -18.77 -7.19 10.73
CA GLU A 87 -19.44 -5.90 10.52
C GLU A 87 -18.93 -4.83 11.51
N ARG A 88 -18.81 -5.18 12.78
CA ARG A 88 -18.33 -4.24 13.80
C ARG A 88 -16.92 -3.76 13.55
N LEU A 89 -15.99 -4.65 13.15
CA LEU A 89 -14.57 -4.33 12.99
C LEU A 89 -14.21 -3.87 11.58
N TYR A 90 -14.84 -4.41 10.56
CA TYR A 90 -14.47 -4.20 9.16
C TYR A 90 -15.52 -3.43 8.36
N GLY A 91 -16.77 -3.32 8.85
CA GLY A 91 -17.89 -2.83 8.05
C GLY A 91 -17.75 -1.42 7.49
N ARG A 92 -16.80 -0.63 8.02
CA ARG A 92 -16.48 0.71 7.51
C ARG A 92 -15.11 0.83 6.84
N ILE A 93 -14.34 -0.26 6.83
CA ILE A 93 -13.02 -0.30 6.19
C ILE A 93 -13.20 -0.79 4.75
N PRO A 94 -12.74 -0.07 3.74
CA PRO A 94 -12.79 -0.56 2.36
C PRO A 94 -12.04 -1.88 2.22
N GLU A 95 -12.55 -2.79 1.40
CA GLU A 95 -11.84 -4.01 1.07
C GLU A 95 -10.68 -3.74 0.09
N LEU A 96 -9.65 -4.55 0.18
CA LEU A 96 -8.58 -4.60 -0.82
C LEU A 96 -9.05 -5.47 -2.01
N ASP A 97 -9.36 -4.84 -3.13
CA ASP A 97 -9.92 -5.52 -4.31
C ASP A 97 -9.00 -6.62 -4.85
N TYR A 98 -7.68 -6.35 -4.91
CA TYR A 98 -6.71 -7.36 -5.32
C TYR A 98 -6.68 -8.57 -4.37
N ALA A 99 -6.82 -8.36 -3.06
CA ALA A 99 -6.80 -9.43 -2.07
C ALA A 99 -8.03 -10.34 -2.21
N ARG A 100 -9.20 -9.75 -2.47
CA ARG A 100 -10.44 -10.48 -2.80
C ARG A 100 -10.26 -11.33 -4.07
N ASP A 101 -9.64 -10.77 -5.10
CA ASP A 101 -9.42 -11.48 -6.36
C ASP A 101 -8.31 -12.54 -6.26
N VAL A 102 -7.28 -12.35 -5.40
CA VAL A 102 -6.31 -13.40 -5.01
C VAL A 102 -7.02 -14.59 -4.38
N ILE A 103 -7.86 -14.35 -3.37
CA ILE A 103 -8.63 -15.41 -2.69
C ILE A 103 -9.55 -16.12 -3.68
N GLY A 104 -10.20 -15.37 -4.56
CA GLY A 104 -11.10 -15.90 -5.59
C GLY A 104 -10.41 -16.52 -6.80
N GLN A 105 -9.07 -16.48 -6.88
CA GLN A 105 -8.28 -16.93 -8.04
C GLN A 105 -8.75 -16.26 -9.35
N ARG A 106 -8.96 -14.93 -9.28
CA ARG A 106 -9.50 -14.11 -10.39
C ARG A 106 -8.57 -12.95 -10.80
N LEU A 107 -7.29 -13.02 -10.45
CA LEU A 107 -6.33 -12.00 -10.88
C LEU A 107 -6.26 -12.00 -12.42
N PRO A 108 -6.26 -10.83 -13.06
CA PRO A 108 -5.99 -10.73 -14.48
C PRO A 108 -4.53 -11.09 -14.81
N GLU A 109 -4.25 -11.52 -16.02
CA GLU A 109 -2.95 -12.04 -16.46
C GLU A 109 -1.80 -11.00 -16.31
N ASN A 110 -2.12 -9.73 -16.45
CA ASN A 110 -1.17 -8.61 -16.32
C ASN A 110 -0.93 -8.18 -14.86
N VAL A 111 -1.57 -8.84 -13.89
CA VAL A 111 -1.41 -8.54 -12.46
C VAL A 111 -0.85 -9.74 -11.72
N ARG A 112 0.18 -9.50 -10.93
CA ARG A 112 0.76 -10.47 -10.01
C ARG A 112 0.77 -9.91 -8.60
N VAL A 113 0.52 -10.78 -7.61
CA VAL A 113 0.60 -10.44 -6.19
C VAL A 113 1.57 -11.38 -5.51
N SER A 114 2.59 -10.84 -4.84
CA SER A 114 3.54 -11.58 -4.04
C SER A 114 3.47 -11.12 -2.59
N GLU A 115 3.37 -12.07 -1.67
CA GLU A 115 3.36 -11.78 -0.24
C GLU A 115 4.47 -12.54 0.46
N PHE A 116 5.16 -11.89 1.40
CA PHE A 116 6.16 -12.55 2.24
C PHE A 116 5.59 -12.97 3.61
N PHE A 117 4.34 -12.64 3.90
CA PHE A 117 3.61 -13.12 5.06
C PHE A 117 2.10 -13.13 4.78
N PHE A 118 1.44 -14.23 5.09
CA PHE A 118 -0.01 -14.36 5.05
C PHE A 118 -0.48 -15.35 6.15
N LYS A 119 -1.76 -15.32 6.43
CA LYS A 119 -2.35 -16.20 7.45
C LYS A 119 -2.05 -17.67 7.10
N ALA A 120 -1.51 -18.42 8.03
CA ALA A 120 -1.20 -19.83 7.86
C ALA A 120 -2.42 -20.63 7.35
N GLY A 121 -2.20 -21.44 6.31
CA GLY A 121 -3.23 -22.26 5.70
C GLY A 121 -4.17 -21.56 4.72
N SER A 122 -4.09 -20.22 4.55
CA SER A 122 -5.02 -19.47 3.71
C SER A 122 -4.98 -19.85 2.23
N PHE A 123 -3.81 -20.25 1.72
CA PHE A 123 -3.60 -20.49 0.29
C PHE A 123 -3.21 -21.93 -0.06
N LEU A 124 -3.61 -22.91 0.76
CA LEU A 124 -3.29 -24.34 0.49
C LEU A 124 -3.79 -24.82 -0.87
N ASN A 125 -4.89 -24.26 -1.37
CA ASN A 125 -5.49 -24.61 -2.66
C ASN A 125 -5.28 -23.54 -3.75
N ASN A 126 -4.42 -22.54 -3.49
CA ASN A 126 -4.12 -21.47 -4.45
C ASN A 126 -2.67 -21.61 -4.94
N LYS A 127 -2.51 -22.29 -6.09
CA LYS A 127 -1.18 -22.58 -6.67
C LYS A 127 -0.42 -21.31 -7.05
N ASP A 128 -1.11 -20.29 -7.49
CA ASP A 128 -0.48 -19.04 -7.93
C ASP A 128 0.08 -18.27 -6.73
N GLN A 129 -0.68 -18.21 -5.63
CA GLN A 129 -0.19 -17.56 -4.43
C GLN A 129 0.96 -18.33 -3.77
N GLN A 130 0.94 -19.67 -3.83
CA GLN A 130 2.07 -20.48 -3.38
C GLN A 130 3.34 -20.26 -4.19
N ARG A 131 3.23 -20.08 -5.51
CA ARG A 131 4.38 -19.78 -6.40
C ARG A 131 4.91 -18.37 -6.20
N ASN A 132 4.04 -17.44 -5.87
CA ASN A 132 4.36 -16.03 -5.68
C ASN A 132 4.70 -15.67 -4.22
N TYR A 133 4.80 -16.66 -3.34
CA TYR A 133 5.26 -16.44 -1.97
C TYR A 133 6.74 -16.08 -1.95
N VAL A 134 7.07 -15.00 -1.23
CA VAL A 134 8.46 -14.55 -1.04
C VAL A 134 8.94 -15.07 0.31
N CYS A 135 9.86 -16.04 0.29
CA CYS A 135 10.43 -16.61 1.50
C CYS A 135 11.49 -15.65 2.09
N THR A 136 11.04 -14.73 2.91
CA THR A 136 11.91 -13.78 3.61
C THR A 136 11.41 -13.53 5.03
N ASN A 137 12.26 -12.94 5.85
CA ASN A 137 11.89 -12.40 7.14
C ASN A 137 11.92 -10.85 7.11
N TYR A 138 11.39 -10.24 8.15
CA TYR A 138 11.26 -8.78 8.21
C TYR A 138 12.59 -8.04 8.05
N THR A 139 13.67 -8.56 8.64
CA THR A 139 15.02 -7.94 8.57
C THR A 139 15.66 -8.01 7.19
N HIS A 140 15.17 -8.87 6.30
CA HIS A 140 15.66 -9.00 4.93
C HIS A 140 14.68 -8.47 3.88
N ALA A 141 13.46 -8.11 4.28
CA ALA A 141 12.38 -7.77 3.37
C ALA A 141 12.76 -6.61 2.44
N VAL A 142 13.41 -5.56 2.93
CA VAL A 142 13.84 -4.41 2.11
C VAL A 142 14.77 -4.86 0.98
N ARG A 143 15.78 -5.70 1.29
CA ARG A 143 16.68 -6.27 0.27
C ARG A 143 15.90 -7.01 -0.81
N ASP A 144 14.95 -7.83 -0.40
CA ASP A 144 14.21 -8.69 -1.31
C ASP A 144 13.16 -7.88 -2.13
N LEU A 145 12.55 -6.86 -1.55
CA LEU A 145 11.72 -5.88 -2.26
C LEU A 145 12.52 -5.15 -3.36
N MET A 146 13.73 -4.72 -3.03
CA MET A 146 14.62 -4.09 -4.00
C MET A 146 15.04 -5.07 -5.12
N ALA A 147 15.29 -6.33 -4.78
CA ALA A 147 15.62 -7.38 -5.76
C ALA A 147 14.43 -7.73 -6.68
N LEU A 148 13.20 -7.65 -6.18
CA LEU A 148 11.96 -7.80 -6.96
C LEU A 148 11.68 -6.61 -7.88
N GLY A 149 12.45 -5.54 -7.78
CA GLY A 149 12.35 -4.39 -8.66
C GLY A 149 11.28 -3.38 -8.25
N VAL A 150 10.93 -3.30 -6.95
CA VAL A 150 9.99 -2.27 -6.46
C VAL A 150 10.44 -0.90 -6.94
N ASN A 151 9.56 -0.20 -7.65
CA ASN A 151 9.77 1.14 -8.17
C ASN A 151 8.65 2.12 -7.76
N VAL A 152 7.60 1.61 -7.13
CA VAL A 152 6.54 2.42 -6.52
C VAL A 152 6.31 1.95 -5.09
N VAL A 153 6.17 2.88 -4.17
CA VAL A 153 5.72 2.58 -2.80
C VAL A 153 4.45 3.36 -2.53
N GLY A 154 3.45 2.68 -2.02
CA GLY A 154 2.24 3.29 -1.49
C GLY A 154 2.19 3.12 0.03
N GLN A 155 1.99 4.22 0.75
CA GLN A 155 1.97 4.27 2.21
C GLN A 155 0.76 5.05 2.70
N MET A 156 0.01 4.50 3.66
CA MET A 156 -0.97 5.28 4.41
C MET A 156 -0.25 6.04 5.51
N VAL A 157 -0.57 7.33 5.66
CA VAL A 157 0.08 8.24 6.61
C VAL A 157 -0.95 9.02 7.41
N ALA A 158 -0.59 9.38 8.65
CA ALA A 158 -1.36 10.34 9.43
C ALA A 158 -0.98 11.77 9.00
N PRO A 159 -1.95 12.63 8.69
CA PRO A 159 -1.68 14.05 8.43
C PRO A 159 -1.28 14.78 9.71
N ALA A 160 -0.57 15.90 9.57
CA ALA A 160 -0.30 16.84 10.67
C ALA A 160 -1.63 17.35 11.27
N THR A 161 -1.70 17.41 12.58
CA THR A 161 -2.86 17.96 13.33
C THR A 161 -2.48 19.13 14.22
N GLU A 162 -1.19 19.26 14.54
CA GLU A 162 -0.66 20.31 15.42
C GLU A 162 0.32 21.21 14.65
N PRO A 163 0.48 22.49 15.06
CA PRO A 163 1.36 23.44 14.37
C PRO A 163 2.84 23.03 14.31
N ASP A 164 3.34 22.29 15.29
CA ASP A 164 4.71 21.79 15.33
C ASP A 164 4.96 20.60 14.39
N GLN A 165 3.91 20.07 13.78
CA GLN A 165 3.94 19.00 12.78
C GLN A 165 3.86 19.50 11.34
N GLU A 166 3.77 20.82 11.14
CA GLU A 166 3.64 21.42 9.79
C GLU A 166 4.80 20.98 8.89
N GLY A 167 4.48 20.54 7.66
CA GLY A 167 5.44 20.01 6.71
C GLY A 167 5.78 18.53 6.89
N TYR A 168 5.21 17.88 7.90
CA TYR A 168 5.42 16.46 8.19
C TYR A 168 4.15 15.65 8.03
N VAL A 169 4.34 14.37 7.74
CA VAL A 169 3.33 13.32 7.87
C VAL A 169 3.90 12.21 8.74
N SER A 170 3.03 11.42 9.39
CA SER A 170 3.52 10.28 10.17
C SER A 170 3.24 8.96 9.46
N LEU A 171 4.26 8.10 9.37
CA LEU A 171 4.14 6.71 8.91
C LEU A 171 3.31 5.87 9.89
N SER A 172 3.01 6.43 11.07
CA SER A 172 2.16 5.84 12.09
C SER A 172 2.61 4.43 12.49
N CYS A 173 1.79 3.42 12.26
CA CYS A 173 2.06 2.04 12.68
C CYS A 173 3.00 1.26 11.74
N ASN A 174 3.48 1.84 10.64
CA ASN A 174 4.33 1.15 9.65
C ASN A 174 5.57 1.95 9.22
N PRO A 175 6.42 2.43 10.15
CA PRO A 175 7.68 3.08 9.78
C PRO A 175 8.78 2.09 9.38
N ASP A 176 8.66 0.86 9.78
CA ASP A 176 9.64 -0.23 9.84
C ASP A 176 10.41 -0.48 8.54
N LEU A 177 9.74 -0.87 7.45
CA LEU A 177 10.40 -1.07 6.16
C LEU A 177 10.57 0.23 5.38
N SER A 178 9.68 1.21 5.60
CA SER A 178 9.65 2.45 4.83
C SER A 178 10.90 3.29 5.06
N LEU A 179 11.38 3.40 6.29
CA LEU A 179 12.57 4.18 6.62
C LEU A 179 13.83 3.70 5.90
N ASP A 180 13.97 2.40 5.70
CA ASP A 180 15.10 1.83 4.97
C ASP A 180 14.86 1.83 3.45
N LEU A 181 13.61 1.65 3.02
CA LEU A 181 13.25 1.49 1.61
C LEU A 181 13.27 2.82 0.84
N LEU A 182 12.75 3.91 1.43
CA LEU A 182 12.64 5.20 0.76
C LEU A 182 13.99 5.74 0.28
N PRO A 183 15.07 5.76 1.10
CA PRO A 183 16.39 6.22 0.63
C PRO A 183 16.96 5.36 -0.50
N LEU A 184 16.72 4.05 -0.48
CA LEU A 184 17.19 3.14 -1.53
C LEU A 184 16.47 3.39 -2.86
N LEU A 185 15.17 3.71 -2.81
CA LEU A 185 14.41 4.07 -4.00
C LEU A 185 14.86 5.41 -4.56
N ARG A 186 15.14 6.42 -3.74
CA ARG A 186 15.71 7.69 -4.19
C ARG A 186 17.09 7.52 -4.81
N ALA A 187 17.93 6.63 -4.27
CA ALA A 187 19.22 6.28 -4.89
C ALA A 187 19.02 5.59 -6.25
N ARG A 188 18.02 4.73 -6.39
CA ARG A 188 17.66 4.08 -7.66
C ARG A 188 17.15 5.08 -8.69
N GLU A 189 16.33 6.04 -8.26
CA GLU A 189 15.85 7.15 -9.09
C GLU A 189 17.00 8.00 -9.62
N ALA A 190 17.94 8.38 -8.75
CA ALA A 190 19.16 9.10 -9.13
C ALA A 190 20.04 8.33 -10.12
N ALA A 191 19.93 6.99 -10.14
CA ALA A 191 20.58 6.13 -11.13
C ALA A 191 19.78 5.96 -12.44
N GLY A 192 18.65 6.68 -12.59
CA GLY A 192 17.86 6.73 -13.83
C GLY A 192 16.70 5.74 -13.92
N THR A 193 16.34 5.06 -12.84
CA THR A 193 15.11 4.23 -12.81
C THR A 193 13.92 5.10 -12.39
N PRO A 194 12.82 5.12 -13.15
CA PRO A 194 11.61 5.84 -12.74
C PRO A 194 11.05 5.26 -11.43
N VAL A 195 10.87 6.13 -10.43
CA VAL A 195 10.36 5.79 -9.09
C VAL A 195 9.22 6.76 -8.75
N ALA A 196 8.28 6.30 -7.92
CA ALA A 196 7.28 7.16 -7.30
C ALA A 196 6.94 6.69 -5.89
N LEU A 197 6.86 7.64 -4.97
CA LEU A 197 6.45 7.45 -3.60
C LEU A 197 5.09 8.13 -3.39
N VAL A 198 4.08 7.35 -3.02
CA VAL A 198 2.70 7.80 -2.89
C VAL A 198 2.26 7.71 -1.43
N ALA A 199 1.86 8.83 -0.84
CA ALA A 199 1.21 8.87 0.46
C ALA A 199 -0.31 8.98 0.28
N GLU A 200 -1.08 8.20 1.04
CA GLU A 200 -2.52 8.37 1.22
C GLU A 200 -2.78 8.80 2.66
N THR A 201 -3.35 9.98 2.86
CA THR A 201 -3.66 10.46 4.20
C THR A 201 -4.91 9.78 4.77
N ASN A 202 -4.88 9.53 6.08
CA ASN A 202 -6.05 9.09 6.84
C ASN A 202 -5.99 9.66 8.26
N SER A 203 -6.94 10.52 8.60
CA SER A 203 -7.01 11.21 9.90
C SER A 203 -7.33 10.28 11.09
N HIS A 204 -7.73 9.05 10.84
CA HIS A 204 -7.91 8.03 11.88
C HIS A 204 -6.61 7.34 12.30
N LEU A 205 -5.52 7.56 11.58
CA LEU A 205 -4.19 7.12 12.04
C LEU A 205 -3.66 8.06 13.13
N PRO A 206 -3.06 7.54 14.20
CA PRO A 206 -2.38 8.38 15.18
C PRO A 206 -1.10 8.98 14.54
N PHE A 207 -0.89 10.28 14.77
CA PHE A 207 0.39 10.89 14.44
C PHE A 207 1.42 10.46 15.48
N LEU A 208 2.34 9.60 15.10
CA LEU A 208 3.47 9.18 15.92
C LEU A 208 4.70 10.01 15.54
N GLY A 209 5.40 10.51 16.53
CA GLY A 209 6.61 11.33 16.35
C GLY A 209 7.88 10.50 16.15
N ASN A 210 9.03 11.13 16.38
CA ASN A 210 10.37 10.58 16.17
C ASN A 210 10.55 10.06 14.73
N ASP A 211 11.13 8.87 14.56
CA ASP A 211 11.43 8.29 13.25
C ASP A 211 10.17 8.00 12.40
N ALA A 212 8.99 7.95 13.01
CA ALA A 212 7.74 7.80 12.25
C ALA A 212 7.30 9.11 11.58
N ALA A 213 7.75 10.28 12.06
CA ALA A 213 7.46 11.57 11.44
C ALA A 213 8.48 11.84 10.34
N VAL A 214 8.01 11.93 9.10
CA VAL A 214 8.84 12.18 7.92
C VAL A 214 8.35 13.44 7.19
N GLU A 215 9.27 14.15 6.53
CA GLU A 215 8.90 15.32 5.71
C GLU A 215 7.96 14.90 4.58
N THR A 216 6.89 15.66 4.40
CA THR A 216 5.90 15.41 3.33
C THR A 216 6.56 15.44 1.95
N GLY A 217 7.61 16.25 1.78
CA GLY A 217 8.43 16.33 0.56
C GLY A 217 9.17 15.05 0.20
N GLN A 218 9.23 14.04 1.08
CA GLN A 218 9.76 12.72 0.72
C GLN A 218 8.86 11.95 -0.25
N PHE A 219 7.57 12.31 -0.33
CA PHE A 219 6.63 11.71 -1.28
C PHE A 219 6.52 12.55 -2.55
N ASP A 220 6.23 11.89 -3.66
CA ASP A 220 6.00 12.54 -4.96
C ASP A 220 4.53 12.91 -5.15
N ILE A 221 3.64 12.10 -4.60
CA ILE A 221 2.20 12.26 -4.71
C ILE A 221 1.57 12.08 -3.33
N VAL A 222 0.71 13.00 -2.94
CA VAL A 222 -0.10 12.90 -1.74
C VAL A 222 -1.57 12.83 -2.15
N LEU A 223 -2.21 11.70 -1.86
CA LEU A 223 -3.64 11.52 -2.01
C LEU A 223 -4.32 11.94 -0.71
N GLU A 224 -4.97 13.09 -0.74
CA GLU A 224 -5.65 13.68 0.41
C GLU A 224 -7.12 13.91 0.12
N HIS A 225 -7.99 13.20 0.83
CA HIS A 225 -9.43 13.35 0.71
C HIS A 225 -10.11 13.02 2.04
N ALA A 226 -10.05 13.96 2.99
CA ALA A 226 -10.53 13.78 4.35
C ALA A 226 -12.01 13.34 4.45
N ALA A 227 -12.86 13.76 3.49
CA ALA A 227 -14.27 13.35 3.45
C ALA A 227 -14.48 11.84 3.21
N SER A 228 -13.48 11.12 2.72
CA SER A 228 -13.52 9.68 2.50
C SER A 228 -12.59 8.88 3.42
N ASP A 229 -12.09 9.50 4.49
CA ASP A 229 -11.36 8.79 5.53
C ASP A 229 -12.24 7.71 6.17
N TYR A 230 -11.62 6.60 6.48
CA TYR A 230 -12.31 5.47 7.09
C TYR A 230 -11.64 5.09 8.41
N PRO A 231 -12.45 4.66 9.40
CA PRO A 231 -11.89 4.26 10.68
C PRO A 231 -11.05 3.02 10.50
N LEU A 232 -9.94 2.98 11.21
CA LEU A 232 -9.17 1.77 11.40
C LEU A 232 -9.72 1.00 12.60
N PHE A 233 -9.23 -0.22 12.83
CA PHE A 233 -9.72 -1.05 13.93
C PHE A 233 -9.72 -0.27 15.25
N SER A 234 -10.90 -0.04 15.81
CA SER A 234 -11.04 0.47 17.16
C SER A 234 -11.24 -0.68 18.14
N ALA A 235 -10.58 -0.59 19.29
CA ALA A 235 -10.79 -1.51 20.39
C ALA A 235 -12.22 -1.41 20.95
#